data_c544e9d4f433187f764412833471759b
#
_entry.id   c544e9d4f433187f764412833471759b
#
_cell.length_a   1.000
_cell.length_b   1.000
_cell.length_c   1.000
_cell.angle_alpha   90.00
_cell.angle_beta   90.00
_cell.angle_gamma   90.00
#
_symmetry.space_group_name_H-M   'P 1'
#
loop_
_entity.id
_entity.type
_entity.pdbx_description
1 polymer ?
#
loop_
_entity_poly.entity_id
_entity_poly.type
_entity_poly.pdbx_seq_one_letter_code
_entity_poly.pdbx_strand_id
1 'polypeptide(L)'
;MADVVSSPGVYSPWPASAWSFGGPPVALYSRVMCELLGMECNVPTDITFSFAGLSGRGGRHAPHAHGWGLALYEGNVAHVFREPAPACVSPLASFVRDHPIKTLLAIAHVRRKTRGKVSLANTHPFIRELWGRTFVFAHNGTVKRAAALRLGGFRPMGQTDSEHAFCALLSALQHDFPDPPARAELAAAIAAHAGRIGRNGTFNLLLGDGDQLYARCSTKLHYLIRKAPFARATLADEDVSVDFTEMTTPTDRVAVIATTPLTRDETWIAGEPDTMWVFRRGKLIQTLAS
;
A
#
# COMPACT_ATOMS: atom_id res chain seq x y z
N MET A 1 -1.50 -4.29 51.55
CA MET A 1 -0.36 -3.73 50.78
C MET A 1 -0.36 -4.45 49.45
N ALA A 2 -0.87 -3.82 48.41
CA ALA A 2 -0.92 -4.37 47.05
C ALA A 2 0.07 -3.57 46.21
N ASP A 3 1.07 -4.28 45.69
CA ASP A 3 2.10 -3.69 44.82
C ASP A 3 1.49 -3.26 43.48
N VAL A 4 1.58 -1.97 43.20
CA VAL A 4 1.26 -1.37 41.90
C VAL A 4 2.41 -1.70 40.96
N VAL A 5 2.19 -2.63 40.03
CA VAL A 5 3.10 -2.91 38.92
C VAL A 5 2.99 -1.73 37.96
N SER A 6 4.05 -0.93 37.88
CA SER A 6 4.21 0.16 36.92
C SER A 6 4.33 -0.41 35.50
N SER A 7 3.38 -0.06 34.64
CA SER A 7 3.45 -0.33 33.20
C SER A 7 4.63 0.39 32.56
N PRO A 8 5.39 -0.22 31.62
CA PRO A 8 6.43 0.47 30.89
C PRO A 8 5.81 1.57 30.00
N GLY A 9 6.37 2.78 30.09
CA GLY A 9 5.91 3.95 29.37
C GLY A 9 5.87 3.72 27.87
N VAL A 10 4.76 4.16 27.28
CA VAL A 10 4.55 4.20 25.83
C VAL A 10 5.52 5.23 25.25
N TYR A 11 6.58 4.77 24.61
CA TYR A 11 7.53 5.62 23.91
C TYR A 11 6.90 6.08 22.60
N SER A 12 6.44 7.33 22.54
CA SER A 12 6.10 7.99 21.26
C SER A 12 7.38 8.63 20.71
N PRO A 13 7.92 8.21 19.58
CA PRO A 13 9.14 8.79 19.01
C PRO A 13 8.92 10.18 18.41
N TRP A 14 7.71 10.74 18.48
CA TRP A 14 7.36 11.99 17.84
C TRP A 14 6.92 13.03 18.88
N PRO A 15 7.56 14.21 18.94
CA PRO A 15 7.06 15.30 19.78
C PRO A 15 5.73 15.84 19.23
N ALA A 16 4.75 16.00 20.10
CA ALA A 16 3.42 16.52 19.76
C ALA A 16 3.44 17.90 19.09
N SER A 17 4.55 18.61 19.14
CA SER A 17 4.77 19.95 18.55
C SER A 17 5.18 19.93 17.05
N ALA A 18 5.42 18.77 16.43
CA ALA A 18 5.88 18.69 15.03
C ALA A 18 4.79 19.01 13.99
N TRP A 19 3.56 19.26 14.41
CA TRP A 19 2.40 19.43 13.52
C TRP A 19 1.89 20.88 13.46
N SER A 20 2.74 21.86 13.11
CA SER A 20 2.29 23.23 12.84
C SER A 20 1.80 23.38 11.40
N PHE A 21 0.60 23.93 11.23
CA PHE A 21 -0.09 24.14 9.94
C PHE A 21 0.44 25.39 9.24
N GLY A 22 1.21 25.20 8.18
CA GLY A 22 1.65 26.31 7.33
C GLY A 22 2.46 25.78 6.13
N GLY A 23 1.80 25.45 5.02
CA GLY A 23 2.46 25.00 3.80
C GLY A 23 2.28 25.97 2.62
N PRO A 24 3.22 26.03 1.67
CA PRO A 24 3.15 26.88 0.48
C PRO A 24 2.10 26.37 -0.55
N PRO A 25 1.69 27.21 -1.52
CA PRO A 25 0.60 26.90 -2.44
C PRO A 25 0.95 25.79 -3.45
N VAL A 26 -0.08 25.02 -3.76
CA VAL A 26 -0.10 23.81 -4.59
C VAL A 26 0.45 24.08 -6.01
N ALA A 27 1.56 23.45 -6.36
CA ALA A 27 2.09 23.41 -7.72
C ALA A 27 1.19 22.55 -8.64
N LEU A 28 1.10 22.92 -9.93
CA LEU A 28 0.25 22.31 -10.95
C LEU A 28 0.32 20.77 -10.99
N TYR A 29 -0.73 20.12 -10.53
CA TYR A 29 -0.90 18.67 -10.63
C TYR A 29 -1.58 18.29 -11.95
N SER A 30 -0.79 17.88 -12.93
CA SER A 30 -1.32 17.21 -14.13
C SER A 30 -1.90 15.84 -13.77
N ARG A 31 -3.18 15.60 -14.09
CA ARG A 31 -3.94 14.34 -13.94
C ARG A 31 -3.65 13.57 -12.64
N VAL A 32 -4.17 14.08 -11.55
CA VAL A 32 -4.03 13.47 -10.23
C VAL A 32 -4.87 12.18 -10.18
N MET A 33 -4.20 11.04 -10.06
CA MET A 33 -4.81 9.72 -9.78
C MET A 33 -4.67 9.41 -8.28
N CYS A 34 -5.33 8.35 -7.79
CA CYS A 34 -5.14 7.84 -6.42
C CYS A 34 -3.66 7.57 -6.11
N GLU A 35 -3.28 7.49 -4.84
CA GLU A 35 -1.91 7.15 -4.43
C GLU A 35 -1.88 5.79 -3.71
N LEU A 36 -0.89 4.99 -4.07
CA LEU A 36 -0.58 3.69 -3.49
C LEU A 36 0.66 3.79 -2.61
N LEU A 37 0.68 3.01 -1.54
CA LEU A 37 1.88 2.76 -0.74
C LEU A 37 1.92 1.29 -0.35
N GLY A 38 3.03 0.62 -0.64
CA GLY A 38 3.38 -0.72 -0.18
C GLY A 38 4.64 -0.70 0.65
N MET A 39 4.71 -1.55 1.66
CA MET A 39 5.92 -1.83 2.43
C MET A 39 6.07 -3.34 2.58
N GLU A 40 7.25 -3.87 2.35
CA GLU A 40 7.62 -5.24 2.62
C GLU A 40 9.03 -5.31 3.20
N CYS A 41 9.23 -6.05 4.30
CA CYS A 41 10.47 -6.01 5.06
C CYS A 41 10.88 -7.38 5.61
N ASN A 42 12.15 -7.51 6.00
CA ASN A 42 12.67 -8.75 6.57
C ASN A 42 12.56 -8.83 8.10
N VAL A 43 12.28 -7.70 8.74
CA VAL A 43 12.04 -7.58 10.19
C VAL A 43 10.75 -6.78 10.42
N PRO A 44 9.95 -7.07 11.45
CA PRO A 44 8.75 -6.31 11.73
C PRO A 44 9.06 -4.82 11.91
N THR A 45 8.53 -4.00 11.02
CA THR A 45 8.78 -2.55 10.93
C THR A 45 7.46 -1.80 10.92
N ASP A 46 7.38 -0.63 11.52
CA ASP A 46 6.21 0.24 11.39
C ASP A 46 6.24 1.04 10.08
N ILE A 47 5.06 1.38 9.60
CA ILE A 47 4.88 2.15 8.36
C ILE A 47 4.66 3.64 8.62
N THR A 48 4.67 4.09 9.88
CA THR A 48 4.18 5.41 10.31
C THR A 48 4.76 6.57 9.54
N PHE A 49 6.08 6.60 9.31
CA PHE A 49 6.73 7.65 8.53
C PHE A 49 6.21 7.74 7.08
N SER A 50 6.20 6.62 6.38
CA SER A 50 5.71 6.57 4.98
C SER A 50 4.20 6.82 4.90
N PHE A 51 3.43 6.32 5.88
CA PHE A 51 2.00 6.55 5.96
C PHE A 51 1.66 8.01 6.31
N ALA A 52 2.48 8.70 7.10
CA ALA A 52 2.33 10.14 7.35
C ALA A 52 2.38 10.93 6.04
N GLY A 53 3.38 10.70 5.19
CA GLY A 53 3.48 11.30 3.86
C GLY A 53 2.27 10.99 2.97
N LEU A 54 1.85 9.72 2.92
CA LEU A 54 0.66 9.33 2.14
C LEU A 54 -0.62 9.97 2.69
N SER A 55 -0.82 10.01 4.00
CA SER A 55 -2.01 10.58 4.64
C SER A 55 -2.12 12.09 4.42
N GLY A 56 -0.99 12.81 4.37
CA GLY A 56 -0.94 14.21 3.98
C GLY A 56 -1.46 14.43 2.56
N ARG A 57 -1.14 13.56 1.62
CA ARG A 57 -1.71 13.55 0.26
C ARG A 57 -3.20 13.21 0.25
N GLY A 58 -3.71 12.59 1.30
CA GLY A 58 -5.11 12.25 1.50
C GLY A 58 -6.01 13.43 1.85
N GLY A 59 -5.87 14.57 1.18
CA GLY A 59 -6.74 15.75 1.29
C GLY A 59 -6.05 17.04 1.73
N ARG A 60 -4.78 17.02 2.19
CA ARG A 60 -4.02 18.23 2.56
C ARG A 60 -3.16 18.73 1.39
N HIS A 61 -2.27 17.88 0.88
CA HIS A 61 -1.34 18.25 -0.19
C HIS A 61 -1.81 17.84 -1.58
N ALA A 62 -2.84 16.97 -1.67
CA ALA A 62 -3.42 16.52 -2.91
C ALA A 62 -4.94 16.26 -2.76
N PRO A 63 -5.72 16.23 -3.88
CA PRO A 63 -7.19 16.15 -3.83
C PRO A 63 -7.71 14.71 -3.63
N HIS A 64 -7.02 13.85 -2.86
CA HIS A 64 -7.41 12.45 -2.61
C HIS A 64 -8.32 12.32 -1.37
N ALA A 65 -9.38 13.11 -1.31
CA ALA A 65 -10.23 13.27 -0.13
C ALA A 65 -11.45 12.32 -0.06
N HIS A 66 -11.46 11.23 -0.85
CA HIS A 66 -12.66 10.39 -1.01
C HIS A 66 -12.55 9.01 -0.37
N GLY A 67 -11.61 8.84 0.53
CA GLY A 67 -11.37 7.63 1.30
C GLY A 67 -9.89 7.29 1.42
N TRP A 68 -9.57 6.54 2.45
CA TRP A 68 -8.24 6.00 2.70
C TRP A 68 -8.36 4.62 3.34
N GLY A 69 -7.27 3.88 3.31
CA GLY A 69 -7.14 2.66 4.08
C GLY A 69 -5.73 2.13 4.12
N LEU A 70 -5.51 1.29 5.13
CA LEU A 70 -4.26 0.63 5.44
C LEU A 70 -4.55 -0.80 5.85
N ALA A 71 -3.82 -1.74 5.28
CA ALA A 71 -3.76 -3.14 5.72
C ALA A 71 -2.37 -3.46 6.24
N LEU A 72 -2.31 -4.14 7.38
CA LEU A 72 -1.10 -4.57 8.09
C LEU A 72 -1.19 -6.08 8.31
N TYR A 73 -0.24 -6.84 7.81
CA TYR A 73 -0.25 -8.28 7.95
C TYR A 73 0.30 -8.77 9.30
N GLU A 74 -0.38 -9.76 9.85
CA GLU A 74 0.11 -10.63 10.91
C GLU A 74 0.02 -12.07 10.42
N GLY A 75 1.17 -12.63 10.01
CA GLY A 75 1.21 -13.91 9.31
C GLY A 75 0.38 -13.89 8.02
N ASN A 76 -0.59 -14.80 7.91
CA ASN A 76 -1.46 -14.93 6.73
C ASN A 76 -2.74 -14.06 6.80
N VAL A 77 -2.93 -13.30 7.88
CA VAL A 77 -4.13 -12.48 8.11
C VAL A 77 -3.75 -11.00 8.13
N ALA A 78 -4.65 -10.12 7.73
CA ALA A 78 -4.42 -8.69 7.70
C ALA A 78 -5.43 -7.93 8.57
N HIS A 79 -4.93 -7.04 9.45
CA HIS A 79 -5.71 -5.98 10.05
C HIS A 79 -5.97 -4.89 9.01
N VAL A 80 -7.21 -4.42 8.90
CA VAL A 80 -7.59 -3.44 7.87
C VAL A 80 -8.32 -2.26 8.47
N PHE A 81 -7.75 -1.08 8.32
CA PHE A 81 -8.33 0.21 8.66
C PHE A 81 -8.79 0.90 7.38
N ARG A 82 -10.05 1.32 7.31
CA ARG A 82 -10.60 2.01 6.12
C ARG A 82 -11.68 3.00 6.51
N GLU A 83 -11.64 4.18 5.91
CA GLU A 83 -12.70 5.18 6.02
C GLU A 83 -13.00 5.82 4.68
N PRO A 84 -14.29 6.09 4.35
CA PRO A 84 -14.67 6.89 3.19
C PRO A 84 -14.60 8.40 3.51
N ALA A 85 -13.47 8.86 4.07
CA ALA A 85 -13.20 10.22 4.52
C ALA A 85 -11.77 10.63 4.15
N PRO A 86 -11.42 11.93 4.15
CA PRO A 86 -10.04 12.37 3.92
C PRO A 86 -9.10 11.86 5.03
N ALA A 87 -7.96 11.27 4.65
CA ALA A 87 -6.98 10.75 5.60
C ALA A 87 -6.37 11.85 6.51
N CYS A 88 -6.16 13.05 5.95
CA CYS A 88 -5.50 14.15 6.66
C CYS A 88 -6.28 14.69 7.86
N VAL A 89 -7.59 14.45 7.95
CA VAL A 89 -8.47 14.88 9.04
C VAL A 89 -9.14 13.72 9.77
N SER A 90 -8.79 12.48 9.45
CA SER A 90 -9.36 11.27 10.03
C SER A 90 -8.76 11.00 11.42
N PRO A 91 -9.58 10.92 12.49
CA PRO A 91 -9.11 10.49 13.81
C PRO A 91 -8.51 9.08 13.79
N LEU A 92 -9.07 8.17 12.98
CA LEU A 92 -8.56 6.81 12.83
C LEU A 92 -7.18 6.81 12.14
N ALA A 93 -6.96 7.62 11.10
CA ALA A 93 -5.65 7.77 10.47
C ALA A 93 -4.63 8.38 11.45
N SER A 94 -5.03 9.35 12.28
CA SER A 94 -4.19 9.88 13.35
C SER A 94 -3.83 8.82 14.37
N PHE A 95 -4.81 8.04 14.84
CA PHE A 95 -4.56 6.93 15.76
C PHE A 95 -3.50 5.95 15.21
N VAL A 96 -3.60 5.55 13.95
CA VAL A 96 -2.62 4.65 13.31
C VAL A 96 -1.22 5.28 13.24
N ARG A 97 -1.11 6.60 12.98
CA ARG A 97 0.18 7.30 12.98
C ARG A 97 0.80 7.40 14.37
N ASP A 98 -0.04 7.62 15.38
CA ASP A 98 0.39 7.85 16.76
C ASP A 98 0.68 6.55 17.53
N HIS A 99 0.22 5.41 17.00
CA HIS A 99 0.39 4.07 17.59
C HIS A 99 1.07 3.14 16.59
N PRO A 100 2.42 3.11 16.54
CA PRO A 100 3.16 2.29 15.59
C PRO A 100 2.84 0.80 15.72
N ILE A 101 2.33 0.20 14.65
CA ILE A 101 2.05 -1.24 14.55
C ILE A 101 3.12 -1.84 13.64
N LYS A 102 3.93 -2.75 14.19
CA LYS A 102 5.00 -3.42 13.44
C LYS A 102 4.42 -4.56 12.61
N THR A 103 4.82 -4.62 11.35
CA THR A 103 4.41 -5.65 10.39
C THR A 103 5.53 -5.98 9.42
N LEU A 104 5.46 -7.13 8.76
CA LEU A 104 6.35 -7.49 7.67
C LEU A 104 5.85 -7.00 6.31
N LEU A 105 4.54 -6.79 6.15
CA LEU A 105 3.93 -6.36 4.91
C LEU A 105 2.75 -5.44 5.20
N ALA A 106 2.74 -4.29 4.50
CA ALA A 106 1.64 -3.33 4.57
C ALA A 106 1.25 -2.82 3.18
N ILE A 107 -0.04 -2.53 3.00
CA ILE A 107 -0.58 -1.89 1.79
C ILE A 107 -1.52 -0.76 2.21
N ALA A 108 -1.25 0.46 1.74
CA ALA A 108 -2.08 1.62 1.98
C ALA A 108 -2.50 2.31 0.67
N HIS A 109 -3.58 3.05 0.75
CA HIS A 109 -4.16 3.76 -0.38
C HIS A 109 -4.90 5.02 0.08
N VAL A 110 -4.76 6.12 -0.68
CA VAL A 110 -5.62 7.30 -0.58
C VAL A 110 -6.38 7.49 -1.89
N ARG A 111 -7.69 7.69 -1.76
CA ARG A 111 -8.63 7.62 -2.87
C ARG A 111 -8.98 8.98 -3.43
N ARG A 112 -8.84 9.14 -4.74
CA ARG A 112 -9.56 10.15 -5.52
C ARG A 112 -10.68 9.47 -6.30
N LYS A 113 -11.92 9.80 -5.99
CA LYS A 113 -13.08 9.22 -6.67
C LYS A 113 -13.14 9.65 -8.14
N THR A 114 -13.13 8.70 -9.05
CA THR A 114 -13.46 8.87 -10.46
C THR A 114 -14.82 8.27 -10.78
N ARG A 115 -15.18 7.16 -10.11
CA ARG A 115 -16.45 6.45 -10.24
C ARG A 115 -16.92 5.90 -8.88
N GLY A 116 -18.20 5.52 -8.82
CA GLY A 116 -18.83 4.96 -7.62
C GLY A 116 -19.09 6.01 -6.53
N LYS A 117 -19.89 5.65 -5.53
CA LYS A 117 -20.16 6.50 -4.35
C LYS A 117 -18.95 6.55 -3.42
N VAL A 118 -18.86 7.61 -2.63
CA VAL A 118 -17.98 7.65 -1.45
C VAL A 118 -18.64 6.77 -0.40
N SER A 119 -18.07 5.60 -0.15
CA SER A 119 -18.58 4.59 0.79
C SER A 119 -17.48 3.63 1.18
N LEU A 120 -17.61 2.95 2.32
CA LEU A 120 -16.66 1.97 2.80
C LEU A 120 -16.49 0.80 1.82
N ALA A 121 -17.57 0.33 1.18
CA ALA A 121 -17.53 -0.72 0.18
C ALA A 121 -16.70 -0.36 -1.07
N ASN A 122 -16.50 0.94 -1.34
CA ASN A 122 -15.73 1.44 -2.46
C ASN A 122 -14.34 1.97 -2.06
N THR A 123 -13.89 1.68 -0.84
CA THR A 123 -12.61 2.18 -0.28
C THR A 123 -11.58 1.06 -0.22
N HIS A 124 -10.41 1.30 -0.83
CA HIS A 124 -9.27 0.39 -0.75
C HIS A 124 -8.60 0.40 0.63
N PRO A 125 -7.78 -0.63 0.94
CA PRO A 125 -7.56 -1.84 0.18
C PRO A 125 -8.76 -2.79 0.28
N PHE A 126 -8.98 -3.59 -0.76
CA PHE A 126 -9.94 -4.70 -0.75
C PHE A 126 -9.26 -5.95 -0.22
N ILE A 127 -10.04 -6.81 0.45
CA ILE A 127 -9.56 -8.08 0.99
C ILE A 127 -10.47 -9.23 0.58
N ARG A 128 -9.86 -10.38 0.29
CA ARG A 128 -10.55 -11.67 0.10
C ARG A 128 -9.66 -12.79 0.63
N GLU A 129 -10.29 -13.84 1.10
CA GLU A 129 -9.59 -15.07 1.48
C GLU A 129 -9.41 -15.94 0.21
N LEU A 130 -8.24 -16.56 0.08
CA LEU A 130 -7.97 -17.62 -0.87
C LEU A 130 -6.85 -18.51 -0.31
N TRP A 131 -7.05 -19.83 -0.29
CA TRP A 131 -6.10 -20.82 0.22
C TRP A 131 -5.65 -20.61 1.67
N GLY A 132 -6.57 -20.20 2.56
CA GLY A 132 -6.28 -20.00 3.98
C GLY A 132 -5.41 -18.78 4.28
N ARG A 133 -5.33 -17.81 3.35
CA ARG A 133 -4.64 -16.54 3.54
C ARG A 133 -5.45 -15.35 3.04
N THR A 134 -5.22 -14.21 3.62
CA THR A 134 -5.83 -12.96 3.19
C THR A 134 -5.05 -12.38 2.02
N PHE A 135 -5.70 -12.22 0.88
CA PHE A 135 -5.21 -11.40 -0.21
C PHE A 135 -5.68 -9.96 -0.01
N VAL A 136 -4.74 -9.02 0.00
CA VAL A 136 -4.99 -7.57 0.13
C VAL A 136 -4.65 -6.90 -1.18
N PHE A 137 -5.58 -6.08 -1.70
CA PHE A 137 -5.44 -5.46 -3.01
C PHE A 137 -5.73 -3.96 -2.97
N ALA A 138 -4.85 -3.17 -3.58
CA ALA A 138 -5.06 -1.77 -3.87
C ALA A 138 -4.73 -1.46 -5.35
N HIS A 139 -5.51 -0.57 -5.96
CA HIS A 139 -5.39 -0.23 -7.38
C HIS A 139 -5.48 1.27 -7.61
N ASN A 140 -4.62 1.75 -8.48
CA ASN A 140 -4.61 3.12 -8.99
C ASN A 140 -4.73 3.10 -10.51
N GLY A 141 -5.87 3.54 -11.02
CA GLY A 141 -6.15 3.56 -12.44
C GLY A 141 -7.64 3.46 -12.76
N THR A 142 -7.93 2.98 -13.96
CA THR A 142 -9.29 2.69 -14.42
C THR A 142 -9.27 1.49 -15.36
N VAL A 143 -10.02 0.45 -15.02
CA VAL A 143 -10.23 -0.73 -15.86
C VAL A 143 -11.56 -0.55 -16.60
N LYS A 144 -11.47 -0.27 -17.90
CA LYS A 144 -12.66 -0.16 -18.75
C LYS A 144 -13.31 -1.55 -18.87
N ARG A 145 -14.66 -1.59 -18.93
CA ARG A 145 -15.43 -2.83 -19.06
C ARG A 145 -15.12 -3.87 -17.98
N ALA A 146 -14.72 -3.45 -16.78
CA ALA A 146 -14.45 -4.38 -15.67
C ALA A 146 -15.62 -5.35 -15.42
N ALA A 147 -16.87 -4.90 -15.59
CA ALA A 147 -18.06 -5.74 -15.45
C ALA A 147 -18.13 -6.92 -16.44
N ALA A 148 -17.37 -6.90 -17.53
CA ALA A 148 -17.29 -8.01 -18.49
C ALA A 148 -16.23 -9.05 -18.11
N LEU A 149 -15.39 -8.80 -17.09
CA LEU A 149 -14.45 -9.79 -16.59
C LEU A 149 -15.21 -10.93 -15.90
N ARG A 150 -14.81 -12.17 -16.20
CA ARG A 150 -15.44 -13.36 -15.60
C ARG A 150 -15.14 -13.42 -14.11
N LEU A 151 -16.17 -13.63 -13.32
CA LEU A 151 -16.10 -13.89 -11.89
C LEU A 151 -16.40 -15.36 -11.62
N GLY A 152 -15.65 -15.97 -10.71
CA GLY A 152 -15.88 -17.30 -10.15
C GLY A 152 -16.69 -17.24 -8.86
N GLY A 153 -16.11 -17.70 -7.74
CA GLY A 153 -16.70 -17.64 -6.41
C GLY A 153 -16.69 -16.25 -5.76
N PHE A 154 -15.80 -15.36 -6.21
CA PHE A 154 -15.66 -14.02 -5.64
C PHE A 154 -16.68 -13.04 -6.23
N ARG A 155 -17.20 -12.13 -5.37
CA ARG A 155 -18.17 -11.10 -5.77
C ARG A 155 -17.73 -9.74 -5.23
N PRO A 156 -17.82 -8.65 -6.02
CA PRO A 156 -17.64 -7.31 -5.50
C PRO A 156 -18.78 -6.93 -4.55
N MET A 157 -18.45 -6.27 -3.44
CA MET A 157 -19.43 -5.68 -2.51
C MET A 157 -19.76 -4.23 -2.89
N GLY A 158 -18.80 -3.55 -3.50
CA GLY A 158 -18.95 -2.18 -3.99
C GLY A 158 -19.25 -2.10 -5.48
N GLN A 159 -19.00 -0.92 -6.04
CA GLN A 159 -19.33 -0.57 -7.43
C GLN A 159 -18.08 -0.18 -8.24
N THR A 160 -16.87 -0.39 -7.68
CA THR A 160 -15.64 0.01 -8.36
C THR A 160 -15.18 -1.04 -9.35
N ASP A 161 -14.64 -0.57 -10.45
CA ASP A 161 -13.89 -1.38 -11.42
C ASP A 161 -12.70 -2.11 -10.78
N SER A 162 -12.08 -1.48 -9.80
CA SER A 162 -10.98 -2.01 -9.01
C SER A 162 -11.36 -3.29 -8.27
N GLU A 163 -12.46 -3.27 -7.52
CA GLU A 163 -12.90 -4.46 -6.77
C GLU A 163 -13.35 -5.58 -7.71
N HIS A 164 -14.02 -5.22 -8.82
CA HIS A 164 -14.41 -6.20 -9.84
C HIS A 164 -13.17 -6.86 -10.46
N ALA A 165 -12.13 -6.07 -10.80
CA ALA A 165 -10.87 -6.59 -11.32
C ALA A 165 -10.16 -7.50 -10.30
N PHE A 166 -10.18 -7.14 -9.01
CA PHE A 166 -9.64 -7.98 -7.94
C PHE A 166 -10.37 -9.33 -7.84
N CYS A 167 -11.70 -9.31 -7.81
CA CYS A 167 -12.49 -10.54 -7.81
C CYS A 167 -12.21 -11.42 -9.04
N ALA A 168 -12.06 -10.81 -10.22
CA ALA A 168 -11.74 -11.53 -11.45
C ALA A 168 -10.33 -12.14 -11.41
N LEU A 169 -9.35 -11.41 -10.86
CA LEU A 169 -7.98 -11.91 -10.67
C LEU A 169 -7.96 -13.14 -9.76
N LEU A 170 -8.58 -13.06 -8.58
CA LEU A 170 -8.63 -14.19 -7.65
C LEU A 170 -9.42 -15.37 -8.22
N SER A 171 -10.50 -15.11 -8.96
CA SER A 171 -11.27 -16.17 -9.63
C SER A 171 -10.45 -16.91 -10.66
N ALA A 172 -9.59 -16.20 -11.39
CA ALA A 172 -8.69 -16.81 -12.36
C ALA A 172 -7.60 -17.64 -11.66
N LEU A 173 -7.01 -17.12 -10.58
CA LEU A 173 -6.03 -17.87 -9.78
C LEU A 173 -6.63 -19.13 -9.17
N GLN A 174 -7.84 -19.05 -8.60
CA GLN A 174 -8.54 -20.22 -8.04
C GLN A 174 -8.90 -21.25 -9.11
N HIS A 175 -9.18 -20.81 -10.33
CA HIS A 175 -9.45 -21.69 -11.46
C HIS A 175 -8.19 -22.42 -11.94
N ASP A 176 -7.06 -21.70 -12.04
CA ASP A 176 -5.79 -22.26 -12.50
C ASP A 176 -5.16 -23.20 -11.44
N PHE A 177 -5.39 -22.89 -10.15
CA PHE A 177 -4.79 -23.62 -9.03
C PHE A 177 -5.86 -23.95 -7.96
N PRO A 178 -6.34 -25.20 -7.88
CA PRO A 178 -7.21 -25.64 -6.78
C PRO A 178 -6.56 -25.50 -5.41
N ASP A 179 -5.25 -25.77 -5.32
CA ASP A 179 -4.41 -25.63 -4.13
C ASP A 179 -3.35 -24.53 -4.33
N PRO A 180 -2.76 -23.97 -3.25
CA PRO A 180 -1.77 -22.90 -3.38
C PRO A 180 -0.54 -23.37 -4.15
N PRO A 181 -0.22 -22.74 -5.30
CA PRO A 181 0.94 -23.09 -6.10
C PRO A 181 2.26 -22.66 -5.44
N ALA A 182 3.39 -23.08 -6.01
CA ALA A 182 4.70 -22.58 -5.61
C ALA A 182 4.79 -21.05 -5.87
N ARG A 183 5.61 -20.34 -5.05
CA ARG A 183 5.74 -18.88 -5.11
C ARG A 183 6.00 -18.32 -6.51
N ALA A 184 6.90 -18.95 -7.26
CA ALA A 184 7.26 -18.50 -8.60
C ALA A 184 6.10 -18.69 -9.60
N GLU A 185 5.34 -19.77 -9.47
CA GLU A 185 4.15 -20.04 -10.28
C GLU A 185 3.05 -19.05 -9.97
N LEU A 186 2.81 -18.76 -8.68
CA LEU A 186 1.85 -17.75 -8.25
C LEU A 186 2.21 -16.38 -8.82
N ALA A 187 3.48 -15.98 -8.72
CA ALA A 187 3.95 -14.70 -9.25
C ALA A 187 3.74 -14.60 -10.77
N ALA A 188 4.08 -15.64 -11.50
CA ALA A 188 3.89 -15.71 -12.95
C ALA A 188 2.40 -15.65 -13.35
N ALA A 189 1.53 -16.35 -12.62
CA ALA A 189 0.09 -16.33 -12.85
C ALA A 189 -0.53 -14.97 -12.54
N ILE A 190 -0.15 -14.34 -11.42
CA ILE A 190 -0.59 -12.98 -11.07
C ILE A 190 -0.17 -12.01 -12.17
N ALA A 191 1.09 -12.05 -12.64
CA ALA A 191 1.60 -11.18 -13.71
C ALA A 191 0.79 -11.37 -14.99
N ALA A 192 0.56 -12.62 -15.41
CA ALA A 192 -0.18 -12.94 -16.63
C ALA A 192 -1.65 -12.47 -16.56
N HIS A 193 -2.34 -12.72 -15.45
CA HIS A 193 -3.73 -12.30 -15.28
C HIS A 193 -3.85 -10.77 -15.14
N ALA A 194 -2.97 -10.14 -14.36
CA ALA A 194 -2.93 -8.70 -14.21
C ALA A 194 -2.64 -8.00 -15.55
N GLY A 195 -1.74 -8.55 -16.38
CA GLY A 195 -1.50 -8.06 -17.73
C GLY A 195 -2.74 -8.15 -18.62
N ARG A 196 -3.47 -9.27 -18.57
CA ARG A 196 -4.75 -9.42 -19.31
C ARG A 196 -5.79 -8.38 -18.89
N ILE A 197 -5.92 -8.13 -17.59
CA ILE A 197 -6.82 -7.08 -17.07
C ILE A 197 -6.33 -5.69 -17.50
N GLY A 198 -5.02 -5.44 -17.42
CA GLY A 198 -4.37 -4.18 -17.77
C GLY A 198 -4.56 -3.74 -19.21
N ARG A 199 -4.78 -4.68 -20.15
CA ARG A 199 -5.14 -4.33 -21.54
C ARG A 199 -6.45 -3.52 -21.65
N ASN A 200 -7.27 -3.51 -20.61
CA ASN A 200 -8.51 -2.74 -20.57
C ASN A 200 -8.35 -1.34 -19.95
N GLY A 201 -7.13 -0.89 -19.67
CA GLY A 201 -6.89 0.44 -19.12
C GLY A 201 -5.68 0.56 -18.22
N THR A 202 -5.64 1.59 -17.40
CA THR A 202 -4.54 1.78 -16.42
C THR A 202 -4.75 0.88 -15.22
N PHE A 203 -3.78 0.02 -14.92
CA PHE A 203 -3.88 -0.98 -13.86
C PHE A 203 -2.59 -1.05 -13.04
N ASN A 204 -2.24 0.06 -12.34
CA ASN A 204 -1.20 0.02 -11.32
C ASN A 204 -1.78 -0.64 -10.07
N LEU A 205 -1.18 -1.70 -9.56
CA LEU A 205 -1.68 -2.42 -8.41
C LEU A 205 -0.61 -2.75 -7.38
N LEU A 206 -1.05 -2.89 -6.15
CA LEU A 206 -0.37 -3.62 -5.10
C LEU A 206 -1.26 -4.79 -4.68
N LEU A 207 -0.66 -5.97 -4.55
CA LEU A 207 -1.30 -7.17 -4.05
C LEU A 207 -0.39 -7.83 -3.02
N GLY A 208 -0.91 -8.15 -1.85
CA GLY A 208 -0.20 -8.91 -0.82
C GLY A 208 -0.91 -10.24 -0.58
N ASP A 209 -0.15 -11.28 -0.22
CA ASP A 209 -0.67 -12.60 0.16
C ASP A 209 -0.21 -13.07 1.56
N GLY A 210 0.44 -12.15 2.31
CA GLY A 210 1.03 -12.41 3.63
C GLY A 210 2.51 -12.84 3.58
N ASP A 211 3.00 -13.32 2.45
CA ASP A 211 4.40 -13.74 2.26
C ASP A 211 5.15 -12.88 1.22
N GLN A 212 4.45 -12.36 0.22
CA GLN A 212 5.01 -11.56 -0.86
C GLN A 212 4.16 -10.32 -1.15
N LEU A 213 4.81 -9.26 -1.61
CA LEU A 213 4.18 -8.06 -2.16
C LEU A 213 4.44 -8.01 -3.66
N TYR A 214 3.37 -8.05 -4.43
CA TYR A 214 3.35 -7.91 -5.89
C TYR A 214 2.97 -6.48 -6.23
N ALA A 215 3.76 -5.83 -7.09
CA ALA A 215 3.56 -4.45 -7.49
C ALA A 215 3.64 -4.32 -9.01
N ARG A 216 2.52 -4.06 -9.67
CA ARG A 216 2.46 -3.88 -11.12
C ARG A 216 2.47 -2.41 -11.49
N CYS A 217 3.42 -2.03 -12.33
CA CYS A 217 3.46 -0.73 -12.97
C CYS A 217 2.78 -0.80 -14.35
N SER A 218 1.73 -0.02 -14.54
CA SER A 218 1.09 0.18 -15.84
C SER A 218 1.46 1.53 -16.45
N THR A 219 1.63 2.55 -15.59
CA THR A 219 1.93 3.92 -16.01
C THR A 219 2.88 4.63 -15.06
N LYS A 220 2.69 4.47 -13.75
CA LYS A 220 3.47 5.18 -12.74
C LYS A 220 3.50 4.42 -11.43
N LEU A 221 4.64 3.91 -11.08
CA LEU A 221 4.95 3.32 -9.79
C LEU A 221 6.44 3.44 -9.56
N HIS A 222 6.86 3.60 -8.32
CA HIS A 222 8.26 3.71 -7.92
C HIS A 222 8.50 2.78 -6.74
N TYR A 223 9.74 2.34 -6.59
CA TYR A 223 10.17 1.67 -5.37
C TYR A 223 11.55 2.14 -4.93
N LEU A 224 11.85 1.93 -3.67
CA LEU A 224 13.20 1.98 -3.12
C LEU A 224 13.41 0.82 -2.14
N ILE A 225 14.65 0.48 -1.87
CA ILE A 225 15.02 -0.50 -0.84
C ILE A 225 15.94 0.19 0.15
N ARG A 226 15.44 0.41 1.37
CA ARG A 226 16.23 0.87 2.51
C ARG A 226 17.03 -0.31 3.04
N LYS A 227 18.33 -0.13 3.14
CA LYS A 227 19.30 -1.09 3.67
C LYS A 227 20.51 -0.34 4.21
N ALA A 228 21.34 -1.00 5.03
CA ALA A 228 22.58 -0.40 5.50
C ALA A 228 23.52 0.00 4.34
N PRO A 229 24.24 1.14 4.46
CA PRO A 229 24.14 2.10 5.54
C PRO A 229 22.83 2.89 5.48
N PHE A 230 22.11 2.93 6.60
CA PHE A 230 20.89 3.72 6.67
C PHE A 230 21.23 5.21 6.78
N ALA A 231 20.31 6.06 6.38
CA ALA A 231 20.48 7.50 6.39
C ALA A 231 19.18 8.19 6.84
N ARG A 232 19.26 9.50 6.94
CA ARG A 232 18.09 10.35 7.16
C ARG A 232 17.23 10.38 5.90
N ALA A 233 15.90 10.32 6.09
CA ALA A 233 14.93 10.53 5.04
C ALA A 233 13.99 11.68 5.41
N THR A 234 13.62 12.49 4.42
CA THR A 234 12.72 13.64 4.57
C THR A 234 11.54 13.48 3.65
N LEU A 235 10.32 13.69 4.15
CA LEU A 235 9.10 13.64 3.33
C LEU A 235 9.16 14.67 2.18
N ALA A 236 8.61 14.29 1.03
CA ALA A 236 8.62 15.13 -0.15
C ALA A 236 7.70 16.36 0.00
N ASP A 237 6.59 16.21 0.70
CA ASP A 237 5.52 17.21 0.80
C ASP A 237 5.50 17.95 2.15
N GLU A 238 6.34 17.56 3.12
CA GLU A 238 6.41 18.12 4.48
C GLU A 238 7.87 18.13 4.99
N ASP A 239 8.22 19.08 5.86
CA ASP A 239 9.53 19.12 6.52
C ASP A 239 9.61 18.18 7.72
N VAL A 240 9.23 16.93 7.51
CA VAL A 240 9.30 15.85 8.48
C VAL A 240 10.39 14.89 8.06
N SER A 241 11.34 14.66 8.96
CA SER A 241 12.48 13.76 8.71
C SER A 241 12.56 12.69 9.78
N VAL A 242 13.11 11.54 9.40
CA VAL A 242 13.49 10.46 10.31
C VAL A 242 14.93 10.04 10.04
N ASP A 243 15.69 9.78 11.08
CA ASP A 243 17.01 9.17 10.97
C ASP A 243 16.88 7.68 11.23
N PHE A 244 17.02 6.89 10.19
CA PHE A 244 16.91 5.44 10.29
C PHE A 244 18.16 4.78 10.91
N THR A 245 19.28 5.50 11.05
CA THR A 245 20.52 4.93 11.64
C THR A 245 20.34 4.52 13.09
N GLU A 246 19.48 5.24 13.84
CA GLU A 246 19.24 4.99 15.26
C GLU A 246 18.24 3.84 15.52
N MET A 247 17.48 3.43 14.49
CA MET A 247 16.33 2.53 14.65
C MET A 247 16.51 1.18 13.94
N THR A 248 17.64 0.99 13.25
CA THR A 248 17.84 -0.17 12.36
C THR A 248 19.14 -0.90 12.65
N THR A 249 19.21 -2.16 12.22
CA THR A 249 20.41 -2.98 12.26
C THR A 249 21.01 -3.14 10.86
N PRO A 250 22.30 -3.51 10.72
CA PRO A 250 22.92 -3.70 9.40
C PRO A 250 22.27 -4.76 8.51
N THR A 251 21.46 -5.65 9.08
CA THR A 251 20.76 -6.71 8.34
C THR A 251 19.36 -6.34 7.91
N ASP A 252 18.81 -5.23 8.41
CA ASP A 252 17.44 -4.80 8.11
C ASP A 252 17.33 -4.36 6.65
N ARG A 253 16.18 -4.66 6.07
CA ARG A 253 15.81 -4.25 4.71
C ARG A 253 14.32 -3.96 4.65
N VAL A 254 13.99 -2.84 4.04
CA VAL A 254 12.62 -2.42 3.83
C VAL A 254 12.45 -1.99 2.37
N ALA A 255 11.64 -2.72 1.61
CA ALA A 255 11.17 -2.27 0.31
C ALA A 255 9.96 -1.36 0.51
N VAL A 256 9.99 -0.18 -0.07
CA VAL A 256 8.86 0.77 -0.07
C VAL A 256 8.47 1.03 -1.51
N ILE A 257 7.19 0.91 -1.80
CA ILE A 257 6.62 1.10 -3.14
C ILE A 257 5.58 2.21 -3.06
N ALA A 258 5.61 3.18 -3.98
CA ALA A 258 4.66 4.28 -4.02
C ALA A 258 4.32 4.70 -5.46
N THR A 259 3.13 5.25 -5.66
CA THR A 259 2.77 5.86 -6.95
C THR A 259 3.70 7.02 -7.27
N THR A 260 3.91 7.91 -6.30
CA THR A 260 4.83 9.04 -6.41
C THR A 260 5.81 8.96 -5.22
N PRO A 261 7.11 9.21 -5.42
CA PRO A 261 8.10 9.25 -4.35
C PRO A 261 7.60 9.99 -3.11
N LEU A 262 7.75 9.38 -1.94
CA LEU A 262 7.30 9.94 -0.66
C LEU A 262 8.39 10.76 0.04
N THR A 263 9.64 10.59 -0.37
CA THR A 263 10.81 11.29 0.18
C THR A 263 11.57 12.00 -0.93
N ARG A 264 12.26 13.09 -0.57
CA ARG A 264 12.99 13.95 -1.52
C ARG A 264 14.50 13.69 -1.59
N ASP A 265 15.02 12.99 -0.59
CA ASP A 265 16.45 12.74 -0.37
C ASP A 265 16.84 11.26 -0.51
N GLU A 266 15.91 10.40 -0.89
CA GLU A 266 16.16 8.99 -1.21
C GLU A 266 16.07 8.73 -2.73
N THR A 267 16.81 7.76 -3.21
CA THR A 267 16.78 7.37 -4.62
C THR A 267 15.65 6.38 -4.88
N TRP A 268 14.63 6.83 -5.60
CA TRP A 268 13.52 6.01 -6.05
C TRP A 268 13.74 5.50 -7.47
N ILE A 269 13.44 4.23 -7.69
CA ILE A 269 13.52 3.57 -9.00
C ILE A 269 12.12 3.62 -9.62
N ALA A 270 12.01 4.24 -10.79
CA ALA A 270 10.77 4.28 -11.56
C ALA A 270 10.49 2.93 -12.23
N GLY A 271 9.22 2.54 -12.28
CA GLY A 271 8.78 1.33 -12.97
C GLY A 271 8.58 1.54 -14.46
N GLU A 272 9.01 0.57 -15.23
CA GLU A 272 8.67 0.48 -16.64
C GLU A 272 7.20 0.03 -16.80
N PRO A 273 6.48 0.53 -17.80
CA PRO A 273 5.14 0.05 -18.11
C PRO A 273 5.10 -1.47 -18.32
N ASP A 274 3.97 -2.07 -17.93
CA ASP A 274 3.71 -3.50 -18.07
C ASP A 274 4.75 -4.41 -17.37
N THR A 275 5.32 -3.90 -16.27
CA THR A 275 6.25 -4.62 -15.41
C THR A 275 5.60 -4.93 -14.07
N MET A 276 5.81 -6.15 -13.56
CA MET A 276 5.47 -6.54 -12.19
C MET A 276 6.73 -6.86 -11.40
N TRP A 277 6.86 -6.23 -10.25
CA TRP A 277 7.86 -6.54 -9.24
C TRP A 277 7.29 -7.45 -8.17
N VAL A 278 8.10 -8.35 -7.68
CA VAL A 278 7.78 -9.20 -6.53
C VAL A 278 8.80 -8.94 -5.43
N PHE A 279 8.31 -8.49 -4.29
CA PHE A 279 9.15 -8.23 -3.12
C PHE A 279 8.93 -9.29 -2.06
N ARG A 280 10.02 -9.68 -1.40
CA ARG A 280 10.01 -10.58 -0.26
C ARG A 280 11.24 -10.36 0.62
N ARG A 281 11.03 -10.26 1.93
CA ARG A 281 12.06 -10.02 2.95
C ARG A 281 12.91 -8.79 2.65
N GLY A 282 12.24 -7.68 2.29
CA GLY A 282 12.85 -6.40 1.97
C GLY A 282 13.69 -6.40 0.68
N LYS A 283 13.50 -7.38 -0.22
CA LYS A 283 14.24 -7.51 -1.48
C LYS A 283 13.31 -7.59 -2.67
N LEU A 284 13.71 -7.01 -3.78
CA LEU A 284 13.15 -7.34 -5.08
C LEU A 284 13.69 -8.73 -5.48
N ILE A 285 12.79 -9.73 -5.53
CA ILE A 285 13.17 -11.12 -5.83
C ILE A 285 12.87 -11.51 -7.27
N GLN A 286 11.95 -10.80 -7.92
CA GLN A 286 11.55 -11.08 -9.30
C GLN A 286 11.05 -9.82 -10.01
N THR A 287 11.34 -9.72 -11.31
CA THR A 287 10.75 -8.75 -12.24
C THR A 287 10.18 -9.53 -13.40
N LEU A 288 8.90 -9.34 -13.68
CA LEU A 288 8.12 -10.07 -14.69
C LEU A 288 7.48 -9.09 -15.66
N ALA A 289 7.38 -9.47 -16.93
CA ALA A 289 6.47 -8.80 -17.87
C ALA A 289 5.01 -9.11 -17.50
N SER A 290 4.10 -8.13 -17.60
CA SER A 290 2.73 -8.29 -17.16
C SER A 290 1.70 -7.50 -17.99
#